data_3fa12903dfacc2603f2435786b6f18b5
#
_entry.id   3fa12903dfacc2603f2435786b6f18b5
#
_cell.length_a   1.000
_cell.length_b   1.000
_cell.length_c   1.000
_cell.angle_alpha   90.00
_cell.angle_beta   90.00
_cell.angle_gamma   90.00
#
_symmetry.space_group_name_H-M   'P 1'
#
loop_
_entity.id
_entity.type
_entity.pdbx_description
1 polymer ?
#
loop_
_entity_poly.entity_id
_entity_poly.type
_entity_poly.pdbx_seq_one_letter_code
_entity_poly.pdbx_strand_id
1 'polypeptide(L)'
;MDDPTYDPQLIEFEARIARGEKIEPGDWMPDAYRKQLIRMISQHAHSEIVGMLPEGAWITRAPNLRRKMVLLAKVQDEAGHGQYLYHAAESLGVGRDELIDALLDLSLIHI
;
A
#
# COMPACT_ATOMS: atom_id res chain seq x y z
N MET A 1 -27.57 -3.77 31.52
CA MET A 1 -27.90 -2.43 31.05
C MET A 1 -27.02 -2.12 29.84
N ASP A 2 -27.62 -1.68 28.78
CA ASP A 2 -26.89 -1.54 27.51
C ASP A 2 -26.14 -0.22 27.48
N ASP A 3 -24.82 -0.29 27.58
CA ASP A 3 -23.95 0.83 27.38
C ASP A 3 -23.77 0.97 25.82
N PRO A 4 -24.18 2.11 25.21
CA PRO A 4 -24.07 2.29 23.78
C PRO A 4 -22.62 2.31 23.29
N THR A 5 -21.65 2.46 24.21
CA THR A 5 -20.23 2.42 23.85
C THR A 5 -19.64 1.02 23.96
N TYR A 6 -20.41 0.05 24.48
CA TYR A 6 -19.93 -1.31 24.65
C TYR A 6 -19.97 -2.07 23.33
N ASP A 7 -18.80 -2.49 22.88
CA ASP A 7 -18.64 -3.30 21.68
C ASP A 7 -17.71 -4.47 22.00
N PRO A 8 -18.25 -5.70 22.11
CA PRO A 8 -17.43 -6.86 22.43
C PRO A 8 -16.39 -7.18 21.36
N GLN A 9 -16.67 -6.87 20.09
CA GLN A 9 -15.70 -7.06 19.01
C GLN A 9 -14.50 -6.12 19.16
N LEU A 10 -14.75 -4.87 19.51
CA LEU A 10 -13.69 -3.89 19.73
C LEU A 10 -12.83 -4.29 20.93
N ILE A 11 -13.45 -4.74 22.01
CA ILE A 11 -12.74 -5.19 23.21
C ILE A 11 -11.82 -6.36 22.87
N GLU A 12 -12.33 -7.35 22.13
CA GLU A 12 -11.51 -8.50 21.72
C GLU A 12 -10.39 -8.09 20.75
N PHE A 13 -10.68 -7.20 19.82
CA PHE A 13 -9.67 -6.67 18.91
C PHE A 13 -8.52 -6.00 19.66
N GLU A 14 -8.84 -5.12 20.59
CA GLU A 14 -7.85 -4.44 21.43
C GLU A 14 -7.06 -5.41 22.29
N ALA A 15 -7.72 -6.43 22.83
CA ALA A 15 -7.06 -7.47 23.62
C ALA A 15 -6.06 -8.26 22.78
N ARG A 16 -6.41 -8.59 21.54
CA ARG A 16 -5.50 -9.28 20.62
C ARG A 16 -4.27 -8.42 20.31
N ILE A 17 -4.48 -7.14 20.05
CA ILE A 17 -3.37 -6.19 19.84
C ILE A 17 -2.47 -6.14 21.08
N ALA A 18 -3.05 -6.04 22.27
CA ALA A 18 -2.30 -5.98 23.52
C ALA A 18 -1.46 -7.24 23.77
N ARG A 19 -1.94 -8.40 23.31
CA ARG A 19 -1.20 -9.67 23.40
C ARG A 19 -0.14 -9.84 22.30
N GLY A 20 -0.05 -8.91 21.37
CA GLY A 20 0.86 -9.01 20.24
C GLY A 20 0.43 -10.03 19.19
N GLU A 21 -0.85 -10.39 19.15
CA GLU A 21 -1.37 -11.29 18.14
C GLU A 21 -1.47 -10.60 16.78
N LYS A 22 -1.20 -11.38 15.74
CA LYS A 22 -1.32 -10.91 14.37
C LYS A 22 -2.79 -10.79 13.97
N ILE A 23 -3.15 -9.65 13.37
CA ILE A 23 -4.48 -9.44 12.80
C ILE A 23 -4.40 -9.70 11.30
N GLU A 24 -5.19 -10.64 10.84
CA GLU A 24 -5.25 -10.99 9.41
C GLU A 24 -6.20 -10.06 8.66
N PRO A 25 -6.02 -9.87 7.34
CA PRO A 25 -6.86 -8.96 6.56
C PRO A 25 -8.36 -9.29 6.62
N GLY A 26 -8.70 -10.57 6.72
CA GLY A 26 -10.09 -11.02 6.81
C GLY A 26 -10.69 -10.98 8.22
N ASP A 27 -9.89 -10.69 9.24
CA ASP A 27 -10.35 -10.61 10.60
C ASP A 27 -11.20 -9.37 10.83
N TRP A 28 -12.06 -9.43 11.81
CA TRP A 28 -12.80 -8.24 12.23
C TRP A 28 -11.82 -7.17 12.71
N MET A 29 -12.02 -5.95 12.26
CA MET A 29 -11.31 -4.77 12.75
C MET A 29 -12.24 -3.56 12.67
N PRO A 30 -12.03 -2.54 13.52
CA PRO A 30 -12.83 -1.32 13.42
C PRO A 30 -12.73 -0.69 12.03
N ASP A 31 -13.83 -0.13 11.53
CA ASP A 31 -13.86 0.52 10.23
C ASP A 31 -12.80 1.61 10.08
N ALA A 32 -12.61 2.41 11.12
CA ALA A 32 -11.60 3.46 11.11
C ALA A 32 -10.19 2.89 10.96
N TYR A 33 -9.91 1.77 11.61
CA TYR A 33 -8.63 1.07 11.51
C TYR A 33 -8.40 0.54 10.10
N ARG A 34 -9.41 -0.15 9.54
CA ARG A 34 -9.34 -0.69 8.17
C ARG A 34 -9.10 0.43 7.15
N LYS A 35 -9.86 1.51 7.25
CA LYS A 35 -9.72 2.66 6.35
C LYS A 35 -8.33 3.28 6.43
N GLN A 36 -7.78 3.39 7.63
CA GLN A 36 -6.44 3.94 7.82
C GLN A 36 -5.38 3.02 7.23
N LEU A 37 -5.50 1.70 7.40
CA LEU A 37 -4.60 0.74 6.79
C LEU A 37 -4.63 0.82 5.27
N ILE A 38 -5.82 0.83 4.68
CA ILE A 38 -6.01 0.94 3.24
C ILE A 38 -5.36 2.22 2.73
N ARG A 39 -5.58 3.33 3.41
CA ARG A 39 -5.00 4.62 3.04
C ARG A 39 -3.47 4.58 3.07
N MET A 40 -2.89 4.08 4.13
CA MET A 40 -1.43 4.00 4.29
C MET A 40 -0.80 3.09 3.26
N ILE A 41 -1.37 1.91 3.07
CA ILE A 41 -0.85 0.91 2.11
C ILE A 41 -0.98 1.45 0.70
N SER A 42 -2.13 2.05 0.36
CA SER A 42 -2.37 2.61 -0.98
C SER A 42 -1.41 3.74 -1.31
N GLN A 43 -1.19 4.65 -0.38
CA GLN A 43 -0.23 5.75 -0.56
C GLN A 43 1.19 5.23 -0.74
N HIS A 44 1.57 4.22 0.02
CA HIS A 44 2.89 3.60 -0.12
C HIS A 44 3.03 2.92 -1.48
N ALA A 45 2.01 2.17 -1.91
CA ALA A 45 2.01 1.54 -3.23
C ALA A 45 2.18 2.58 -4.35
N HIS A 46 1.40 3.66 -4.29
CA HIS A 46 1.50 4.76 -5.26
C HIS A 46 2.89 5.40 -5.25
N SER A 47 3.49 5.60 -4.08
CA SER A 47 4.84 6.15 -3.96
C SER A 47 5.89 5.28 -4.65
N GLU A 48 5.78 3.96 -4.50
CA GLU A 48 6.70 3.03 -5.16
C GLU A 48 6.59 3.11 -6.68
N ILE A 49 5.37 3.15 -7.19
CA ILE A 49 5.14 3.21 -8.64
C ILE A 49 5.58 4.56 -9.22
N VAL A 50 5.22 5.66 -8.58
CA VAL A 50 5.63 6.99 -9.04
C VAL A 50 7.13 7.17 -8.92
N GLY A 51 7.74 6.68 -7.84
CA GLY A 51 9.18 6.80 -7.58
C GLY A 51 10.05 6.09 -8.60
N MET A 52 9.56 5.01 -9.21
CA MET A 52 10.34 4.29 -10.23
C MET A 52 10.45 5.05 -11.56
N LEU A 53 9.55 5.99 -11.83
CA LEU A 53 9.52 6.67 -13.14
C LEU A 53 10.76 7.54 -13.41
N PRO A 54 11.19 8.43 -12.50
CA PRO A 54 12.42 9.19 -12.74
C PRO A 54 13.66 8.30 -12.82
N GLU A 55 13.74 7.27 -11.98
CA GLU A 55 14.87 6.33 -12.02
C GLU A 55 14.88 5.53 -13.32
N GLY A 56 13.71 5.10 -13.80
CA GLY A 56 13.57 4.44 -15.09
C GLY A 56 14.02 5.32 -16.25
N ALA A 57 13.71 6.62 -16.19
CA ALA A 57 14.12 7.58 -17.21
C ALA A 57 15.65 7.76 -17.25
N TRP A 58 16.35 7.51 -16.14
CA TRP A 58 17.81 7.62 -16.08
C TRP A 58 18.56 6.40 -16.60
N ILE A 59 17.90 5.27 -16.80
CA ILE A 59 18.57 4.04 -17.26
C ILE A 59 19.34 4.27 -18.55
N THR A 60 18.73 4.91 -19.55
CA THR A 60 19.38 5.16 -20.83
C THR A 60 20.48 6.21 -20.75
N ARG A 61 20.45 7.05 -19.73
CA ARG A 61 21.42 8.14 -19.53
C ARG A 61 22.60 7.76 -18.64
N ALA A 62 22.51 6.61 -17.99
CA ALA A 62 23.59 6.18 -17.12
C ALA A 62 24.90 5.97 -17.91
N PRO A 63 26.06 6.30 -17.34
CA PRO A 63 27.31 6.41 -18.09
C PRO A 63 27.88 5.09 -18.58
N ASN A 64 27.48 3.96 -17.99
CA ASN A 64 28.01 2.66 -18.38
C ASN A 64 27.00 1.55 -18.12
N LEU A 65 27.28 0.37 -18.64
CA LEU A 65 26.38 -0.77 -18.52
C LEU A 65 26.14 -1.18 -17.05
N ARG A 66 27.20 -1.15 -16.23
CA ARG A 66 27.08 -1.51 -14.80
C ARG A 66 26.04 -0.62 -14.10
N ARG A 67 26.12 0.69 -14.33
CA ARG A 67 25.16 1.65 -13.74
C ARG A 67 23.76 1.44 -14.28
N LYS A 68 23.63 1.14 -15.57
CA LYS A 68 22.32 0.83 -16.17
C LYS A 68 21.69 -0.39 -15.50
N MET A 69 22.48 -1.43 -15.26
CA MET A 69 22.00 -2.65 -14.61
C MET A 69 21.53 -2.39 -13.18
N VAL A 70 22.28 -1.59 -12.43
CA VAL A 70 21.90 -1.21 -11.05
C VAL A 70 20.58 -0.45 -11.04
N LEU A 71 20.41 0.52 -11.93
CA LEU A 71 19.18 1.28 -12.03
C LEU A 71 18.00 0.39 -12.43
N LEU A 72 18.20 -0.50 -13.38
CA LEU A 72 17.14 -1.44 -13.78
C LEU A 72 16.71 -2.34 -12.62
N ALA A 73 17.67 -2.89 -11.89
CA ALA A 73 17.37 -3.73 -10.73
C ALA A 73 16.57 -2.96 -9.68
N LYS A 74 16.94 -1.70 -9.42
CA LYS A 74 16.23 -0.87 -8.46
C LYS A 74 14.80 -0.55 -8.92
N VAL A 75 14.62 -0.23 -10.18
CA VAL A 75 13.29 0.03 -10.75
C VAL A 75 12.40 -1.20 -10.65
N GLN A 76 12.95 -2.39 -10.93
CA GLN A 76 12.22 -3.64 -10.79
C GLN A 76 11.81 -3.90 -9.34
N ASP A 77 12.68 -3.60 -8.38
CA ASP A 77 12.35 -3.74 -6.96
C ASP A 77 11.21 -2.81 -6.55
N GLU A 78 11.25 -1.56 -6.97
CA GLU A 78 10.18 -0.60 -6.67
C GLU A 78 8.85 -1.03 -7.28
N ALA A 79 8.87 -1.51 -8.53
CA ALA A 79 7.67 -2.03 -9.17
C ALA A 79 7.12 -3.24 -8.40
N GLY A 80 7.99 -4.13 -7.95
CA GLY A 80 7.61 -5.29 -7.15
C GLY A 80 7.01 -4.89 -5.80
N HIS A 81 7.61 -3.90 -5.12
CA HIS A 81 7.07 -3.37 -3.86
C HIS A 81 5.68 -2.79 -4.07
N GLY A 82 5.49 -2.01 -5.12
CA GLY A 82 4.18 -1.44 -5.45
C GLY A 82 3.12 -2.51 -5.67
N GLN A 83 3.45 -3.55 -6.42
CA GLN A 83 2.53 -4.66 -6.66
C GLN A 83 2.19 -5.42 -5.38
N TYR A 84 3.17 -5.62 -4.52
CA TYR A 84 2.96 -6.27 -3.23
C TYR A 84 1.97 -5.48 -2.37
N LEU A 85 2.14 -4.17 -2.33
CA LEU A 85 1.28 -3.29 -1.55
C LEU A 85 -0.12 -3.21 -2.12
N TYR A 86 -0.28 -3.17 -3.45
CA TYR A 86 -1.60 -3.24 -4.07
C TYR A 86 -2.30 -4.55 -3.73
N HIS A 87 -1.55 -5.65 -3.71
CA HIS A 87 -2.13 -6.94 -3.32
C HIS A 87 -2.59 -6.93 -1.86
N ALA A 88 -1.82 -6.30 -0.96
CA ALA A 88 -2.22 -6.13 0.43
C ALA A 88 -3.51 -5.32 0.55
N ALA A 89 -3.65 -4.25 -0.24
CA ALA A 89 -4.89 -3.46 -0.28
C ALA A 89 -6.07 -4.29 -0.79
N GLU A 90 -5.87 -5.14 -1.80
CA GLU A 90 -6.90 -6.05 -2.28
C GLU A 90 -7.38 -6.98 -1.16
N SER A 91 -6.46 -7.49 -0.36
CA SER A 91 -6.79 -8.34 0.78
C SER A 91 -7.64 -7.62 1.82
N LEU A 92 -7.54 -6.29 1.88
CA LEU A 92 -8.34 -5.45 2.76
C LEU A 92 -9.66 -4.99 2.14
N GLY A 93 -9.88 -5.28 0.86
CA GLY A 93 -11.15 -5.04 0.18
C GLY A 93 -11.15 -3.94 -0.88
N VAL A 94 -9.99 -3.39 -1.26
CA VAL A 94 -9.92 -2.35 -2.30
C VAL A 94 -9.21 -2.90 -3.53
N GLY A 95 -9.89 -2.86 -4.68
CA GLY A 95 -9.34 -3.41 -5.91
C GLY A 95 -8.11 -2.66 -6.42
N ARG A 96 -7.15 -3.43 -6.93
CA ARG A 96 -5.92 -2.89 -7.52
C ARG A 96 -6.20 -1.92 -8.64
N ASP A 97 -7.11 -2.28 -9.54
CA ASP A 97 -7.46 -1.43 -10.69
C ASP A 97 -8.07 -0.11 -10.25
N GLU A 98 -8.90 -0.15 -9.21
CA GLU A 98 -9.48 1.07 -8.63
C GLU A 98 -8.39 2.02 -8.12
N LEU A 99 -7.39 1.48 -7.44
CA LEU A 99 -6.28 2.28 -6.92
C LEU A 99 -5.39 2.83 -8.03
N ILE A 100 -5.11 2.03 -9.04
CA ILE A 100 -4.30 2.46 -10.18
C ILE A 100 -5.03 3.55 -10.97
N ASP A 101 -6.33 3.39 -11.19
CA ASP A 101 -7.16 4.39 -11.86
C ASP A 101 -7.15 5.71 -11.08
N ALA A 102 -7.25 5.65 -9.76
CA ALA A 102 -7.19 6.84 -8.92
C ALA A 102 -5.83 7.54 -9.04
N LEU A 103 -4.74 6.78 -9.10
CA LEU A 103 -3.40 7.33 -9.30
C LEU A 103 -3.26 8.01 -10.66
N LEU A 104 -3.77 7.39 -11.71
CA LEU A 104 -3.73 7.95 -13.07
C LEU A 104 -4.55 9.24 -13.15
N ASP A 105 -5.70 9.30 -12.53
CA ASP A 105 -6.54 10.50 -12.48
C ASP A 105 -5.81 11.66 -11.80
N LEU A 106 -5.11 11.40 -10.69
CA LEU A 106 -4.30 12.39 -10.01
C LEU A 106 -3.14 12.88 -10.89
N SER A 107 -2.49 11.97 -11.59
CA SER A 107 -1.40 12.31 -12.50
C SER A 107 -1.87 13.22 -13.63
N LEU A 108 -3.05 12.99 -14.18
CA LEU A 108 -3.65 13.82 -15.22
C LEU A 108 -3.99 15.23 -14.71
N ILE A 109 -4.38 15.35 -13.45
CA ILE A 109 -4.73 16.63 -12.84
C ILE A 109 -3.49 17.47 -12.54
N HIS A 110 -2.38 16.85 -12.19
CA HIS A 110 -1.17 17.52 -11.72
C HIS A 110 -0.05 17.62 -12.75
N ILE A 111 -0.32 17.21 -13.96
CA ILE A 111 0.58 17.48 -15.10
C ILE A 111 0.36 18.91 -15.60
#